data_35805551e737d7c5848756b061d2289b
#
_entry.id   35805551e737d7c5848756b061d2289b
#
_cell.length_a   1.000
_cell.length_b   1.000
_cell.length_c   1.000
_cell.angle_alpha   90.00
_cell.angle_beta   90.00
_cell.angle_gamma   90.00
#
_symmetry.space_group_name_H-M   'P 1'
#
loop_
_entity.id
_entity.type
_entity.pdbx_description
1 polymer ?
#
loop_
_entity_poly.entity_id
_entity_poly.type
_entity_poly.pdbx_seq_one_letter_code
_entity_poly.pdbx_strand_id
1 'polypeptide(L)'
;SRDNFIVGEGIDSLLGNLVRLFIEPGDKVVSSLGAYPTFKYHVDGFGGKMSFVPYRNYFEDLDALLITAKKRKAKILYLSNPDNPMGTFHPKDHMEDFIDKIPDDTILCLDEAYADFVDKNELASIDLEKENVIRFRTFSKAYGLAGLRIGYGIGNKKMVKAFNKVRNHFGVNKLGQIAAKVALEDKDHLKTVLKKVDQSKKDIAAVFQ
;
A
#
# COMPACT_ATOMS: atom_id res chain seq x y z
N SER A 1 10.06 -14.43 7.91
CA SER A 1 11.24 -14.82 7.11
C SER A 1 11.62 -13.71 6.14
N ARG A 2 12.90 -13.65 5.74
CA ARG A 2 13.37 -12.71 4.69
C ARG A 2 12.64 -12.94 3.36
N ASP A 3 12.19 -14.15 3.10
CA ASP A 3 11.49 -14.54 1.87
C ASP A 3 10.07 -13.95 1.75
N ASN A 4 9.58 -13.30 2.80
CA ASN A 4 8.29 -12.61 2.81
C ASN A 4 8.41 -11.11 2.48
N PHE A 5 9.61 -10.64 2.15
CA PHE A 5 9.88 -9.22 1.86
C PHE A 5 10.46 -9.04 0.48
N ILE A 6 9.98 -8.01 -0.22
CA ILE A 6 10.57 -7.50 -1.46
C ILE A 6 10.89 -6.03 -1.29
N VAL A 7 12.10 -5.62 -1.66
CA VAL A 7 12.54 -4.22 -1.62
C VAL A 7 12.54 -3.67 -3.05
N GLY A 8 12.07 -2.44 -3.20
CA GLY A 8 11.99 -1.75 -4.49
C GLY A 8 12.32 -0.25 -4.38
N GLU A 9 12.35 0.42 -5.54
CA GLU A 9 12.65 1.84 -5.69
C GLU A 9 11.45 2.73 -5.29
N GLY A 10 10.98 2.57 -4.06
CA GLY A 10 9.73 3.10 -3.54
C GLY A 10 8.53 2.20 -3.85
N ILE A 11 7.36 2.55 -3.31
CA ILE A 11 6.12 1.80 -3.57
C ILE A 11 5.73 1.87 -5.04
N ASP A 12 5.95 3.00 -5.72
CA ASP A 12 5.56 3.17 -7.12
C ASP A 12 6.17 2.11 -8.05
N SER A 13 7.45 1.82 -7.90
CA SER A 13 8.11 0.72 -8.63
C SER A 13 7.50 -0.65 -8.30
N LEU A 14 7.15 -0.88 -7.04
CA LEU A 14 6.51 -2.13 -6.60
C LEU A 14 5.08 -2.27 -7.16
N LEU A 15 4.32 -1.18 -7.24
CA LEU A 15 3.00 -1.14 -7.91
C LEU A 15 3.13 -1.47 -9.39
N GLY A 16 4.11 -0.88 -10.08
CA GLY A 16 4.39 -1.20 -11.48
C GLY A 16 4.76 -2.67 -11.68
N ASN A 17 5.57 -3.23 -10.79
CA ASN A 17 5.92 -4.65 -10.84
C ASN A 17 4.74 -5.56 -10.56
N LEU A 18 3.82 -5.20 -9.64
CA LEU A 18 2.58 -5.93 -9.38
C LEU A 18 1.71 -5.99 -10.64
N VAL A 19 1.51 -4.84 -11.28
CA VAL A 19 0.74 -4.76 -12.53
C VAL A 19 1.41 -5.60 -13.62
N ARG A 20 2.71 -5.49 -13.81
CA ARG A 20 3.49 -6.27 -14.79
C ARG A 20 3.38 -7.77 -14.58
N LEU A 21 3.20 -8.22 -13.33
CA LEU A 21 3.08 -9.65 -12.99
C LEU A 21 1.70 -10.23 -13.28
N PHE A 22 0.64 -9.44 -13.04
CA PHE A 22 -0.71 -9.99 -12.91
C PHE A 22 -1.74 -9.39 -13.86
N ILE A 23 -1.39 -8.34 -14.61
CA ILE A 23 -2.34 -7.67 -15.52
C ILE A 23 -1.98 -7.92 -16.97
N GLU A 24 -2.94 -8.43 -17.69
CA GLU A 24 -2.96 -8.52 -19.15
C GLU A 24 -3.94 -7.49 -19.75
N PRO A 25 -3.81 -7.14 -21.03
CA PRO A 25 -4.75 -6.23 -21.69
C PRO A 25 -6.21 -6.70 -21.55
N GLY A 26 -7.04 -5.80 -21.00
CA GLY A 26 -8.45 -6.08 -20.74
C GLY A 26 -8.80 -6.57 -19.35
N ASP A 27 -7.82 -7.00 -18.54
CA ASP A 27 -8.04 -7.40 -17.14
C ASP A 27 -8.64 -6.27 -16.32
N LYS A 28 -9.48 -6.65 -15.35
CA LYS A 28 -10.21 -5.68 -14.50
C LYS A 28 -9.45 -5.45 -13.20
N VAL A 29 -9.39 -4.17 -12.83
CA VAL A 29 -8.83 -3.70 -11.57
C VAL A 29 -9.84 -2.80 -10.89
N VAL A 30 -9.96 -2.90 -9.57
CA VAL A 30 -10.89 -2.09 -8.77
C VAL A 30 -10.11 -1.22 -7.79
N SER A 31 -10.54 0.02 -7.62
CA SER A 31 -10.03 0.96 -6.62
C SER A 31 -11.07 2.04 -6.32
N SER A 32 -10.81 2.87 -5.33
CA SER A 32 -11.64 4.03 -5.02
C SER A 32 -11.46 5.18 -6.02
N LEU A 33 -12.54 5.89 -6.30
CA LEU A 33 -12.53 7.06 -7.19
C LEU A 33 -11.85 8.24 -6.49
N GLY A 34 -10.64 8.56 -6.92
CA GLY A 34 -9.81 9.60 -6.30
C GLY A 34 -8.64 9.07 -5.47
N ALA A 35 -8.49 7.75 -5.35
CA ALA A 35 -7.28 7.14 -4.77
C ALA A 35 -6.01 7.61 -5.49
N TYR A 36 -4.87 7.43 -4.83
CA TYR A 36 -3.57 7.86 -5.34
C TYR A 36 -3.32 7.41 -6.79
N PRO A 37 -3.02 8.33 -7.73
CA PRO A 37 -3.19 8.08 -9.16
C PRO A 37 -2.13 7.20 -9.81
N THR A 38 -0.93 7.01 -9.21
CA THR A 38 0.16 6.31 -9.90
C THR A 38 -0.16 4.85 -10.20
N PHE A 39 -0.92 4.18 -9.33
CA PHE A 39 -1.36 2.81 -9.60
C PHE A 39 -2.21 2.72 -10.89
N LYS A 40 -3.14 3.67 -11.09
CA LYS A 40 -3.93 3.75 -12.32
C LYS A 40 -3.04 3.88 -13.57
N TYR A 41 -1.99 4.71 -13.51
CA TYR A 41 -1.09 4.88 -14.66
C TYR A 41 -0.39 3.58 -15.03
N HIS A 42 0.04 2.78 -14.05
CA HIS A 42 0.60 1.46 -14.33
C HIS A 42 -0.43 0.53 -14.98
N VAL A 43 -1.66 0.47 -14.43
CA VAL A 43 -2.74 -0.37 -14.98
C VAL A 43 -3.07 0.03 -16.42
N ASP A 44 -3.24 1.32 -16.70
CA ASP A 44 -3.52 1.82 -18.05
C ASP A 44 -2.36 1.50 -19.01
N GLY A 45 -1.11 1.66 -18.56
CA GLY A 45 0.09 1.39 -19.36
C GLY A 45 0.21 -0.08 -19.77
N PHE A 46 -0.34 -1.01 -19.02
CA PHE A 46 -0.41 -2.45 -19.35
C PHE A 46 -1.73 -2.87 -20.00
N GLY A 47 -2.61 -1.92 -20.33
CA GLY A 47 -3.88 -2.20 -21.00
C GLY A 47 -4.97 -2.76 -20.10
N GLY A 48 -4.78 -2.73 -18.79
CA GLY A 48 -5.81 -3.08 -17.81
C GLY A 48 -6.95 -2.06 -17.79
N LYS A 49 -8.07 -2.42 -17.20
CA LYS A 49 -9.27 -1.58 -17.13
C LYS A 49 -9.69 -1.32 -15.70
N MET A 50 -9.57 -0.05 -15.26
CA MET A 50 -10.00 0.37 -13.93
C MET A 50 -11.51 0.42 -13.80
N SER A 51 -12.03 0.00 -12.66
CA SER A 51 -13.39 0.24 -12.19
C SER A 51 -13.29 0.97 -10.86
N PHE A 52 -13.93 2.13 -10.75
CA PHE A 52 -13.85 2.98 -9.58
C PHE A 52 -15.11 2.90 -8.73
N VAL A 53 -14.90 2.90 -7.41
CA VAL A 53 -15.94 2.97 -6.38
C VAL A 53 -15.88 4.36 -5.71
N PRO A 54 -16.96 5.11 -5.64
CA PRO A 54 -16.98 6.38 -4.92
C PRO A 54 -16.66 6.20 -3.44
N TYR A 55 -16.03 7.23 -2.85
CA TYR A 55 -15.89 7.32 -1.40
C TYR A 55 -17.28 7.46 -0.73
N ARG A 56 -17.40 6.92 0.46
CA ARG A 56 -18.58 7.07 1.32
C ARG A 56 -18.18 7.77 2.60
N ASN A 57 -18.74 8.96 2.84
CA ASN A 57 -18.38 9.76 4.03
C ASN A 57 -16.85 9.97 4.17
N TYR A 58 -16.17 10.26 3.06
CA TYR A 58 -14.72 10.44 2.97
C TYR A 58 -13.88 9.18 3.18
N PHE A 59 -14.49 8.01 3.45
CA PHE A 59 -13.80 6.73 3.55
C PHE A 59 -13.90 5.94 2.23
N GLU A 60 -12.89 5.15 1.95
CA GLU A 60 -13.00 4.11 0.93
C GLU A 60 -14.11 3.12 1.34
N ASP A 61 -15.09 2.88 0.47
CA ASP A 61 -16.24 2.00 0.79
C ASP A 61 -15.85 0.54 0.60
N LEU A 62 -15.42 -0.12 1.69
CA LEU A 62 -14.92 -1.49 1.69
C LEU A 62 -15.94 -2.49 1.11
N ASP A 63 -17.22 -2.35 1.47
CA ASP A 63 -18.27 -3.24 0.98
C ASP A 63 -18.51 -3.07 -0.52
N ALA A 64 -18.58 -1.83 -0.98
CA ALA A 64 -18.78 -1.55 -2.40
C ALA A 64 -17.55 -1.97 -3.23
N LEU A 65 -16.33 -1.86 -2.69
CA LEU A 65 -15.11 -2.36 -3.30
C LEU A 65 -15.16 -3.88 -3.47
N LEU A 66 -15.54 -4.64 -2.44
CA LEU A 66 -15.69 -6.09 -2.50
C LEU A 66 -16.78 -6.52 -3.51
N ILE A 67 -17.95 -5.88 -3.46
CA ILE A 67 -19.04 -6.15 -4.41
C ILE A 67 -18.58 -5.90 -5.85
N THR A 68 -17.88 -4.79 -6.08
CA THR A 68 -17.38 -4.42 -7.41
C THR A 68 -16.30 -5.39 -7.86
N ALA A 69 -15.38 -5.77 -7.01
CA ALA A 69 -14.32 -6.74 -7.32
C ALA A 69 -14.92 -8.09 -7.75
N LYS A 70 -15.87 -8.63 -6.97
CA LYS A 70 -16.61 -9.86 -7.31
C LYS A 70 -17.36 -9.74 -8.63
N LYS A 71 -18.18 -8.67 -8.80
CA LYS A 71 -18.98 -8.44 -10.00
C LYS A 71 -18.14 -8.31 -11.27
N ARG A 72 -16.98 -7.66 -11.16
CA ARG A 72 -16.06 -7.42 -12.29
C ARG A 72 -15.07 -8.55 -12.51
N LYS A 73 -14.99 -9.51 -11.61
CA LYS A 73 -13.92 -10.54 -11.57
C LYS A 73 -12.56 -9.87 -11.63
N ALA A 74 -12.33 -8.95 -10.70
CA ALA A 74 -11.13 -8.13 -10.70
C ALA A 74 -9.89 -8.97 -10.39
N LYS A 75 -8.83 -8.76 -11.16
CA LYS A 75 -7.52 -9.38 -10.89
C LYS A 75 -6.82 -8.74 -9.69
N ILE A 76 -6.96 -7.41 -9.55
CA ILE A 76 -6.39 -6.66 -8.44
C ILE A 76 -7.46 -5.75 -7.87
N LEU A 77 -7.53 -5.68 -6.55
CA LEU A 77 -8.20 -4.64 -5.77
C LEU A 77 -7.12 -3.83 -5.07
N TYR A 78 -7.06 -2.52 -5.35
CA TYR A 78 -6.14 -1.60 -4.69
C TYR A 78 -6.89 -0.80 -3.63
N LEU A 79 -6.33 -0.75 -2.43
CA LEU A 79 -6.81 0.00 -1.28
C LEU A 79 -5.63 0.65 -0.58
N SER A 80 -5.76 1.90 -0.12
CA SER A 80 -4.79 2.55 0.77
C SER A 80 -5.31 2.73 2.19
N ASN A 81 -4.54 2.27 3.18
CA ASN A 81 -4.94 2.42 4.58
C ASN A 81 -3.74 2.69 5.48
N PRO A 82 -3.55 3.93 5.97
CA PRO A 82 -4.39 5.14 5.79
C PRO A 82 -4.45 5.64 4.35
N ASP A 83 -5.60 6.22 3.99
CA ASP A 83 -5.84 6.69 2.64
C ASP A 83 -5.08 7.97 2.26
N ASN A 84 -4.75 8.08 1.00
CA ASN A 84 -4.32 9.29 0.32
C ASN A 84 -5.23 9.50 -0.90
N PRO A 85 -6.07 10.57 -0.96
CA PRO A 85 -5.84 11.88 -0.32
C PRO A 85 -6.63 12.17 0.96
N MET A 86 -7.63 11.36 1.34
CA MET A 86 -8.60 11.74 2.38
C MET A 86 -8.01 11.72 3.80
N GLY A 87 -6.92 10.97 4.04
CA GLY A 87 -6.34 10.81 5.37
C GLY A 87 -7.21 9.97 6.31
N THR A 88 -8.27 9.36 5.81
CA THR A 88 -9.11 8.45 6.58
C THR A 88 -8.45 7.10 6.80
N PHE A 89 -8.88 6.39 7.83
CA PHE A 89 -8.27 5.15 8.25
C PHE A 89 -9.35 4.16 8.72
N HIS A 90 -9.30 2.96 8.20
CA HIS A 90 -10.12 1.84 8.67
C HIS A 90 -9.38 1.10 9.78
N PRO A 91 -10.02 0.91 10.96
CA PRO A 91 -9.40 0.24 12.09
C PRO A 91 -9.17 -1.24 11.80
N LYS A 92 -8.35 -1.85 12.66
CA LYS A 92 -7.88 -3.23 12.54
C LYS A 92 -8.99 -4.23 12.22
N ASP A 93 -10.04 -4.27 13.03
CA ASP A 93 -11.11 -5.27 12.91
C ASP A 93 -11.85 -5.16 11.56
N HIS A 94 -12.08 -3.92 11.08
CA HIS A 94 -12.70 -3.68 9.78
C HIS A 94 -11.80 -4.14 8.64
N MET A 95 -10.49 -3.90 8.77
CA MET A 95 -9.54 -4.32 7.74
C MET A 95 -9.33 -5.83 7.72
N GLU A 96 -9.31 -6.49 8.88
CA GLU A 96 -9.18 -7.95 8.95
C GLU A 96 -10.42 -8.63 8.34
N ASP A 97 -11.63 -8.19 8.69
CA ASP A 97 -12.88 -8.67 8.08
C ASP A 97 -12.92 -8.44 6.56
N PHE A 98 -12.45 -7.28 6.09
CA PHE A 98 -12.34 -6.98 4.66
C PHE A 98 -11.36 -7.91 3.96
N ILE A 99 -10.16 -8.11 4.53
CA ILE A 99 -9.12 -8.99 3.99
C ILE A 99 -9.62 -10.43 3.88
N ASP A 100 -10.40 -10.89 4.86
CA ASP A 100 -10.95 -12.25 4.88
C ASP A 100 -12.01 -12.48 3.79
N LYS A 101 -12.68 -11.42 3.34
CA LYS A 101 -13.72 -11.46 2.30
C LYS A 101 -13.20 -11.26 0.88
N ILE A 102 -11.89 -10.99 0.70
CA ILE A 102 -11.29 -10.86 -0.63
C ILE A 102 -11.43 -12.18 -1.40
N PRO A 103 -11.95 -12.18 -2.64
CA PRO A 103 -12.03 -13.38 -3.45
C PRO A 103 -10.65 -14.02 -3.69
N ASP A 104 -10.57 -15.35 -3.70
CA ASP A 104 -9.30 -16.09 -3.86
C ASP A 104 -8.59 -15.78 -5.18
N ASP A 105 -9.34 -15.42 -6.22
CA ASP A 105 -8.82 -15.06 -7.54
C ASP A 105 -8.51 -13.57 -7.71
N THR A 106 -8.71 -12.77 -6.65
CA THR A 106 -8.42 -11.34 -6.61
C THR A 106 -7.22 -11.06 -5.70
N ILE A 107 -6.23 -10.35 -6.19
CA ILE A 107 -5.08 -9.90 -5.38
C ILE A 107 -5.47 -8.60 -4.67
N LEU A 108 -5.38 -8.57 -3.35
CA LEU A 108 -5.42 -7.32 -2.58
C LEU A 108 -4.05 -6.67 -2.58
N CYS A 109 -3.97 -5.49 -3.17
CA CYS A 109 -2.85 -4.56 -3.05
C CYS A 109 -3.17 -3.55 -1.96
N LEU A 110 -2.63 -3.74 -0.76
CA LEU A 110 -2.83 -2.84 0.36
C LEU A 110 -1.64 -1.87 0.47
N ASP A 111 -1.91 -0.61 0.14
CA ASP A 111 -0.92 0.46 0.26
C ASP A 111 -0.93 1.03 1.68
N GLU A 112 0.12 0.76 2.41
CA GLU A 112 0.35 1.19 3.79
C GLU A 112 1.43 2.28 3.87
N ALA A 113 1.52 3.17 2.87
CA ALA A 113 2.52 4.24 2.83
C ALA A 113 2.50 5.15 4.08
N TYR A 114 1.37 5.26 4.73
CA TYR A 114 1.16 6.09 5.92
C TYR A 114 0.96 5.29 7.21
N ALA A 115 1.18 3.97 7.20
CA ALA A 115 0.97 3.09 8.36
C ALA A 115 1.79 3.50 9.60
N ASP A 116 2.98 4.11 9.42
CA ASP A 116 3.80 4.56 10.54
C ASP A 116 3.18 5.71 11.36
N PHE A 117 2.16 6.41 10.81
CA PHE A 117 1.42 7.49 11.49
C PHE A 117 0.22 7.01 12.31
N VAL A 118 -0.02 5.71 12.33
CA VAL A 118 -1.11 5.05 13.07
C VAL A 118 -0.52 4.20 14.19
N ASP A 119 -1.27 4.03 15.28
CA ASP A 119 -0.88 3.08 16.33
C ASP A 119 -0.78 1.68 15.72
N LYS A 120 0.31 0.99 16.04
CA LYS A 120 0.56 -0.35 15.50
C LYS A 120 -0.51 -1.37 15.90
N ASN A 121 -1.17 -1.16 17.03
CA ASN A 121 -2.26 -2.02 17.51
C ASN A 121 -3.54 -1.85 16.69
N GLU A 122 -3.68 -0.73 15.99
CA GLU A 122 -4.82 -0.44 15.11
C GLU A 122 -4.61 -0.94 13.67
N LEU A 123 -3.40 -1.36 13.33
CA LEU A 123 -3.13 -1.91 12.00
C LEU A 123 -3.56 -3.38 11.95
N ALA A 124 -4.18 -3.78 10.85
CA ALA A 124 -4.52 -5.18 10.61
C ALA A 124 -3.28 -6.09 10.71
N SER A 125 -3.45 -7.27 11.28
CA SER A 125 -2.41 -8.28 11.40
C SER A 125 -1.86 -8.70 10.03
N ILE A 126 -0.59 -9.09 9.98
CA ILE A 126 0.04 -9.56 8.75
C ILE A 126 -0.05 -11.08 8.73
N ASP A 127 -1.01 -11.61 7.98
CA ASP A 127 -1.08 -13.04 7.68
C ASP A 127 -0.22 -13.35 6.43
N LEU A 128 0.88 -14.06 6.64
CA LEU A 128 1.82 -14.44 5.58
C LEU A 128 1.40 -15.71 4.83
N GLU A 129 0.37 -16.40 5.27
CA GLU A 129 -0.17 -17.56 4.58
C GLU A 129 -1.17 -17.19 3.49
N LYS A 130 -1.77 -16.00 3.56
CA LYS A 130 -2.64 -15.49 2.49
C LYS A 130 -1.84 -15.21 1.23
N GLU A 131 -2.05 -16.01 0.19
CA GLU A 131 -1.30 -15.96 -1.07
C GLU A 131 -1.70 -14.78 -1.97
N ASN A 132 -2.90 -14.23 -1.76
CA ASN A 132 -3.49 -13.15 -2.57
C ASN A 132 -3.46 -11.77 -1.90
N VAL A 133 -2.65 -11.57 -0.86
CA VAL A 133 -2.48 -10.26 -0.20
C VAL A 133 -1.04 -9.81 -0.29
N ILE A 134 -0.82 -8.60 -0.79
CA ILE A 134 0.47 -7.91 -0.77
C ILE A 134 0.30 -6.54 -0.12
N ARG A 135 1.17 -6.21 0.83
CA ARG A 135 1.19 -4.91 1.52
C ARG A 135 2.44 -4.14 1.13
N PHE A 136 2.30 -2.87 0.86
CA PHE A 136 3.42 -2.01 0.53
C PHE A 136 3.64 -0.93 1.57
N ARG A 137 4.90 -0.75 1.97
CA ARG A 137 5.36 0.29 2.90
C ARG A 137 6.56 1.04 2.35
N THR A 138 6.80 2.24 2.84
CA THR A 138 7.82 3.12 2.30
C THR A 138 8.64 3.82 3.39
N PHE A 139 9.88 4.16 3.05
CA PHE A 139 10.70 5.06 3.83
C PHE A 139 10.53 6.55 3.43
N SER A 140 9.68 6.82 2.43
CA SER A 140 9.50 8.17 1.86
C SER A 140 8.74 9.13 2.77
N LYS A 141 7.94 8.65 3.74
CA LYS A 141 7.02 9.45 4.55
C LYS A 141 7.58 9.66 5.95
N ALA A 142 7.21 8.86 6.93
CA ALA A 142 7.60 9.03 8.33
C ALA A 142 9.13 9.03 8.55
N TYR A 143 9.87 8.29 7.72
CA TYR A 143 11.33 8.24 7.79
C TYR A 143 12.04 9.38 7.03
N GLY A 144 11.33 10.20 6.28
CA GLY A 144 11.91 11.36 5.56
C GLY A 144 12.82 11.03 4.39
N LEU A 145 12.84 9.79 3.88
CA LEU A 145 13.78 9.32 2.85
C LEU A 145 13.20 9.32 1.43
N ALA A 146 12.28 10.25 1.13
CA ALA A 146 11.57 10.29 -0.16
C ALA A 146 12.53 10.33 -1.37
N GLY A 147 13.59 11.13 -1.30
CA GLY A 147 14.58 11.27 -2.38
C GLY A 147 15.46 10.04 -2.59
N LEU A 148 15.56 9.15 -1.60
CA LEU A 148 16.39 7.94 -1.70
C LEU A 148 15.69 6.77 -2.38
N ARG A 149 14.40 6.92 -2.71
CA ARG A 149 13.63 5.95 -3.49
C ARG A 149 13.71 4.53 -2.93
N ILE A 150 13.22 4.32 -1.71
CA ILE A 150 13.21 3.00 -1.10
C ILE A 150 11.86 2.70 -0.44
N GLY A 151 11.34 1.52 -0.72
CA GLY A 151 10.13 0.96 -0.15
C GLY A 151 10.21 -0.56 -0.14
N TYR A 152 9.22 -1.19 0.42
CA TYR A 152 9.18 -2.64 0.51
C TYR A 152 7.76 -3.19 0.48
N GLY A 153 7.64 -4.43 0.00
CA GLY A 153 6.41 -5.21 0.06
C GLY A 153 6.54 -6.36 1.06
N ILE A 154 5.41 -6.72 1.65
CA ILE A 154 5.26 -7.83 2.60
C ILE A 154 4.16 -8.74 2.08
N GLY A 155 4.42 -10.03 1.97
CA GLY A 155 3.43 -10.99 1.49
C GLY A 155 3.87 -12.45 1.61
N ASN A 156 3.05 -13.32 1.09
CA ASN A 156 3.40 -14.75 1.01
C ASN A 156 4.68 -14.96 0.18
N LYS A 157 5.45 -15.99 0.52
CA LYS A 157 6.71 -16.33 -0.17
C LYS A 157 6.54 -16.55 -1.67
N LYS A 158 5.43 -17.16 -2.11
CA LYS A 158 5.14 -17.37 -3.54
C LYS A 158 4.95 -16.03 -4.26
N MET A 159 4.20 -15.11 -3.65
CA MET A 159 3.99 -13.75 -4.15
C MET A 159 5.33 -13.01 -4.28
N VAL A 160 6.13 -12.98 -3.21
CA VAL A 160 7.45 -12.32 -3.20
C VAL A 160 8.39 -12.94 -4.25
N LYS A 161 8.40 -14.26 -4.39
CA LYS A 161 9.18 -14.95 -5.43
C LYS A 161 8.77 -14.54 -6.85
N ALA A 162 7.48 -14.28 -7.09
CA ALA A 162 7.01 -13.78 -8.37
C ALA A 162 7.63 -12.42 -8.72
N PHE A 163 7.69 -11.48 -7.77
CA PHE A 163 8.34 -10.18 -7.98
C PHE A 163 9.80 -10.28 -8.42
N ASN A 164 10.54 -11.29 -7.95
CA ASN A 164 11.93 -11.49 -8.37
C ASN A 164 12.10 -11.79 -9.87
N LYS A 165 11.01 -12.18 -10.58
CA LYS A 165 11.04 -12.40 -12.04
C LYS A 165 11.00 -11.11 -12.85
N VAL A 166 10.45 -10.01 -12.28
CA VAL A 166 10.17 -8.79 -13.04
C VAL A 166 10.84 -7.54 -12.48
N ARG A 167 11.27 -7.56 -11.20
CA ARG A 167 11.89 -6.40 -10.57
C ARG A 167 13.22 -6.05 -11.23
N ASN A 168 13.59 -4.79 -11.18
CA ASN A 168 14.95 -4.37 -11.49
C ASN A 168 15.89 -4.86 -10.37
N HIS A 169 16.78 -5.79 -10.68
CA HIS A 169 17.67 -6.41 -9.69
C HIS A 169 18.67 -5.42 -9.06
N PHE A 170 19.01 -4.35 -9.76
CA PHE A 170 19.95 -3.32 -9.32
C PHE A 170 19.29 -1.95 -9.09
N GLY A 171 17.95 -1.91 -9.04
CA GLY A 171 17.18 -0.67 -8.96
C GLY A 171 17.36 0.09 -7.65
N VAL A 172 17.40 -0.62 -6.53
CA VAL A 172 17.55 0.02 -5.22
C VAL A 172 19.00 0.47 -5.03
N ASN A 173 19.23 1.78 -5.02
CA ASN A 173 20.55 2.38 -4.90
C ASN A 173 21.20 2.09 -3.54
N LYS A 174 22.54 2.08 -3.51
CA LYS A 174 23.33 1.73 -2.32
C LYS A 174 23.10 2.68 -1.15
N LEU A 175 22.97 3.98 -1.43
CA LEU A 175 22.71 4.99 -0.38
C LEU A 175 21.35 4.78 0.27
N GLY A 176 20.31 4.49 -0.53
CA GLY A 176 18.98 4.17 -0.02
C GLY A 176 18.99 2.94 0.90
N GLN A 177 19.73 1.88 0.52
CA GLN A 177 19.84 0.67 1.35
C GLN A 177 20.49 0.97 2.71
N ILE A 178 21.58 1.74 2.72
CA ILE A 178 22.28 2.12 3.95
C ILE A 178 21.40 3.02 4.81
N ALA A 179 20.81 4.06 4.21
CA ALA A 179 19.97 5.01 4.93
C ALA A 179 18.72 4.34 5.53
N ALA A 180 18.06 3.44 4.78
CA ALA A 180 16.92 2.70 5.31
C ALA A 180 17.28 1.84 6.53
N LYS A 181 18.45 1.19 6.51
CA LYS A 181 18.94 0.42 7.67
C LYS A 181 19.14 1.32 8.87
N VAL A 182 19.83 2.44 8.71
CA VAL A 182 20.06 3.42 9.80
C VAL A 182 18.71 3.97 10.31
N ALA A 183 17.79 4.33 9.41
CA ALA A 183 16.48 4.85 9.79
C ALA A 183 15.62 3.86 10.58
N LEU A 184 15.73 2.55 10.31
CA LEU A 184 15.05 1.51 11.09
C LEU A 184 15.60 1.39 12.51
N GLU A 185 16.87 1.70 12.72
CA GLU A 185 17.56 1.67 14.01
C GLU A 185 17.28 2.97 14.81
N ASP A 186 17.09 4.11 14.13
CA ASP A 186 16.85 5.44 14.76
C ASP A 186 15.36 5.63 15.14
N LYS A 187 14.96 4.90 16.19
CA LYS A 187 13.59 4.97 16.70
C LYS A 187 13.25 6.31 17.35
N ASP A 188 14.22 7.04 17.85
CA ASP A 188 14.00 8.32 18.53
C ASP A 188 13.71 9.43 17.52
N HIS A 189 14.39 9.43 16.38
CA HIS A 189 14.03 10.31 15.27
C HIS A 189 12.59 10.04 14.81
N LEU A 190 12.22 8.79 14.55
CA LEU A 190 10.87 8.43 14.14
C LEU A 190 9.83 8.92 15.15
N LYS A 191 10.01 8.65 16.45
CA LYS A 191 9.12 9.15 17.51
C LYS A 191 8.98 10.67 17.49
N THR A 192 10.09 11.38 17.27
CA THR A 192 10.09 12.84 17.18
C THR A 192 9.27 13.34 16.00
N VAL A 193 9.41 12.70 14.84
CA VAL A 193 8.63 13.02 13.62
C VAL A 193 7.14 12.77 13.88
N LEU A 194 6.76 11.62 14.43
CA LEU A 194 5.36 11.28 14.70
C LEU A 194 4.72 12.28 15.68
N LYS A 195 5.44 12.65 16.75
CA LYS A 195 4.99 13.66 17.72
C LYS A 195 4.78 15.03 17.08
N LYS A 196 5.68 15.48 16.20
CA LYS A 196 5.53 16.74 15.47
C LYS A 196 4.32 16.73 14.54
N VAL A 197 4.09 15.64 13.83
CA VAL A 197 2.92 15.50 12.95
C VAL A 197 1.62 15.51 13.76
N ASP A 198 1.58 14.81 14.91
CA ASP A 198 0.40 14.82 15.78
C ASP A 198 0.12 16.22 16.35
N GLN A 199 1.18 16.95 16.78
CA GLN A 199 1.02 18.32 17.23
C GLN A 199 0.50 19.22 16.10
N SER A 200 1.07 19.12 14.90
CA SER A 200 0.61 19.92 13.75
C SER A 200 -0.84 19.65 13.38
N LYS A 201 -1.32 18.39 13.49
CA LYS A 201 -2.75 18.07 13.31
C LYS A 201 -3.63 18.81 14.31
N LYS A 202 -3.22 18.86 15.58
CA LYS A 202 -3.97 19.58 16.65
C LYS A 202 -3.98 21.09 16.41
N ASP A 203 -2.83 21.64 16.02
CA ASP A 203 -2.70 23.08 15.75
C ASP A 203 -3.58 23.49 14.56
N ILE A 204 -3.59 22.72 13.49
CA ILE A 204 -4.45 22.95 12.32
C ILE A 204 -5.93 22.83 12.71
N ALA A 205 -6.32 21.77 13.42
CA ALA A 205 -7.70 21.57 13.84
C ALA A 205 -8.21 22.75 14.71
N ALA A 206 -7.37 23.33 15.56
CA ALA A 206 -7.73 24.47 16.39
C ALA A 206 -7.99 25.77 15.59
N VAL A 207 -7.47 25.90 14.38
CA VAL A 207 -7.72 27.07 13.50
C VAL A 207 -9.13 27.02 12.89
N PHE A 208 -9.73 25.86 12.78
CA PHE A 208 -11.04 25.65 12.13
C PHE A 208 -12.19 25.44 13.14
N GLN A 209 -11.92 25.53 14.44
CA GLN A 209 -12.91 25.55 15.50
C GLN A 209 -13.28 27.00 15.89
#